data_50da9a2414925ec0c5bcd94c5a42ad7d
#
_entry.id   50da9a2414925ec0c5bcd94c5a42ad7d
#
_cell.length_a   1.000
_cell.length_b   1.000
_cell.length_c   1.000
_cell.angle_alpha   90.00
_cell.angle_beta   90.00
_cell.angle_gamma   90.00
#
_symmetry.space_group_name_H-M   'P 1'
#
loop_
_entity.id
_entity.type
_entity.pdbx_description
1 polymer ?
#
loop_
_entity_poly.entity_id
_entity_poly.type
_entity_poly.pdbx_seq_one_letter_code
_entity_poly.pdbx_strand_id
1 'polypeptide(L)'
;MKSTFSIIFYLKRQVVKKDGTVPVMGRITVDGTQAQFSCKMTVNPNLWDTKGGRMTGKSMQALEVNRKLDKMRVSISKHYQEIIDRDNFVSADKVKNAFLGLEYRCHTLMKVYEQSRDEMEKQYKAGMKSLSTFTKYRIGCAYVGEFLQSHYRVKDITLKELSLPFITNYETFLRIDKQLKINSAMVFVRNLRAMIFRAIDNEWLVKDPFRRYEYKNEETTREILTKEEIHLLMETPITRKHMGLVRDLYLFCCFTGLAFIDLYNLKEENIKTFFDDGEWIVIHRQKTGTEADIKLLDYPKQIMEKYRGLCKDGRVFPVPPYRSCLRSLKRLGKKCGITKPLSWHVSRHSFATSVCLSNGVPIETVSSMLGHKDIKTTQVYAKITKEKLSKDVEKLSQQLNHIEEFTFGNICSDNTNTKKA
;
A
#
# COMPACT_ATOMS: atom_id res chain seq x y z
N MET A 1 -22.90 30.15 -7.53
CA MET A 1 -23.37 30.82 -6.29
C MET A 1 -22.40 31.94 -5.97
N LYS A 2 -22.89 33.15 -5.58
CA LYS A 2 -22.00 34.20 -5.11
C LYS A 2 -21.42 33.79 -3.77
N SER A 3 -20.09 33.74 -3.64
CA SER A 3 -19.39 33.46 -2.38
C SER A 3 -19.76 34.52 -1.34
N THR A 4 -20.13 34.10 -0.14
CA THR A 4 -20.43 35.00 0.97
C THR A 4 -19.17 35.33 1.73
N PHE A 5 -18.70 36.57 1.67
CA PHE A 5 -17.52 37.04 2.39
C PHE A 5 -17.90 38.19 3.34
N SER A 6 -17.50 38.07 4.62
CA SER A 6 -17.70 39.14 5.59
C SER A 6 -16.58 39.22 6.62
N ILE A 7 -16.31 40.43 7.11
CA ILE A 7 -15.31 40.72 8.15
C ILE A 7 -16.01 41.52 9.24
N ILE A 8 -15.95 41.00 10.46
CA ILE A 8 -16.57 41.63 11.64
C ILE A 8 -15.50 41.83 12.72
N PHE A 9 -15.47 42.99 13.32
CA PHE A 9 -14.66 43.27 14.53
C PHE A 9 -15.55 43.34 15.75
N TYR A 10 -15.15 42.74 16.87
CA TYR A 10 -15.93 42.64 18.09
C TYR A 10 -15.03 42.57 19.33
N LEU A 11 -15.58 42.87 20.51
CA LEU A 11 -14.86 42.82 21.78
C LEU A 11 -14.95 41.43 22.44
N LYS A 12 -13.81 40.92 22.93
CA LYS A 12 -13.76 39.71 23.76
C LYS A 12 -14.05 40.07 25.21
N ARG A 13 -15.33 40.38 25.54
CA ARG A 13 -15.77 40.91 26.83
C ARG A 13 -15.44 40.02 28.04
N GLN A 14 -15.18 38.74 27.82
CA GLN A 14 -14.78 37.76 28.87
C GLN A 14 -13.37 38.03 29.42
N VAL A 15 -12.55 38.82 28.77
CA VAL A 15 -11.17 39.14 29.14
C VAL A 15 -11.04 40.62 29.32
N VAL A 16 -11.20 41.10 30.57
CA VAL A 16 -10.98 42.51 30.94
C VAL A 16 -9.58 42.61 31.51
N LYS A 17 -8.80 43.55 31.00
CA LYS A 17 -7.47 43.86 31.54
C LYS A 17 -7.55 44.66 32.82
N LYS A 18 -6.44 44.76 33.56
CA LYS A 18 -6.36 45.54 34.82
C LYS A 18 -6.69 47.04 34.67
N ASP A 19 -6.53 47.57 33.47
CA ASP A 19 -6.85 48.97 33.10
C ASP A 19 -8.30 49.17 32.61
N GLY A 20 -9.16 48.16 32.75
CA GLY A 20 -10.57 48.19 32.30
C GLY A 20 -10.75 48.07 30.79
N THR A 21 -9.69 47.89 30.01
CA THR A 21 -9.80 47.72 28.56
C THR A 21 -10.07 46.25 28.15
N VAL A 22 -10.66 46.07 26.99
CA VAL A 22 -11.06 44.75 26.45
C VAL A 22 -10.39 44.52 25.08
N PRO A 23 -9.88 43.29 24.81
CA PRO A 23 -9.27 42.98 23.52
C PRO A 23 -10.25 43.02 22.35
N VAL A 24 -9.80 43.59 21.24
CA VAL A 24 -10.53 43.57 19.95
C VAL A 24 -10.16 42.32 19.16
N MET A 25 -11.16 41.58 18.71
CA MET A 25 -11.05 40.39 17.88
C MET A 25 -11.63 40.67 16.50
N GLY A 26 -11.06 40.03 15.49
CA GLY A 26 -11.63 39.96 14.15
C GLY A 26 -12.16 38.57 13.83
N ARG A 27 -13.24 38.50 13.07
CA ARG A 27 -13.83 37.27 12.52
C ARG A 27 -13.99 37.42 11.02
N ILE A 28 -13.44 36.49 10.29
CA ILE A 28 -13.60 36.33 8.84
C ILE A 28 -14.60 35.21 8.62
N THR A 29 -15.60 35.43 7.78
CA THR A 29 -16.57 34.39 7.36
C THR A 29 -16.51 34.25 5.85
N VAL A 30 -16.37 33.04 5.36
CA VAL A 30 -16.37 32.67 3.93
C VAL A 30 -17.23 31.41 3.77
N ASP A 31 -18.30 31.48 2.99
CA ASP A 31 -19.19 30.36 2.66
C ASP A 31 -19.55 29.49 3.88
N GLY A 32 -19.97 30.16 4.99
CA GLY A 32 -20.34 29.51 6.25
C GLY A 32 -19.17 29.07 7.14
N THR A 33 -17.93 29.05 6.65
CA THR A 33 -16.74 28.80 7.50
C THR A 33 -16.32 30.07 8.22
N GLN A 34 -15.82 29.96 9.45
CA GLN A 34 -15.43 31.09 10.26
C GLN A 34 -14.00 30.92 10.83
N ALA A 35 -13.22 31.99 10.78
CA ALA A 35 -11.90 32.05 11.39
C ALA A 35 -11.76 33.32 12.23
N GLN A 36 -11.23 33.18 13.44
CA GLN A 36 -11.05 34.30 14.39
C GLN A 36 -9.55 34.60 14.54
N PHE A 37 -9.26 35.90 14.76
CA PHE A 37 -7.91 36.37 15.03
C PHE A 37 -7.91 37.56 16.01
N SER A 38 -6.78 37.78 16.70
CA SER A 38 -6.61 38.93 17.57
C SER A 38 -6.14 40.13 16.78
N CYS A 39 -6.79 41.27 16.96
CA CYS A 39 -6.34 42.55 16.39
C CYS A 39 -5.14 43.16 17.12
N LYS A 40 -4.66 42.50 18.18
CA LYS A 40 -3.53 42.96 19.03
C LYS A 40 -3.71 44.40 19.57
N MET A 41 -4.94 44.81 19.81
CA MET A 41 -5.30 46.09 20.41
C MET A 41 -6.41 45.90 21.44
N THR A 42 -6.48 46.83 22.39
CA THR A 42 -7.48 46.87 23.44
C THR A 42 -8.18 48.25 23.47
N VAL A 43 -9.46 48.27 23.80
CA VAL A 43 -10.27 49.49 23.81
C VAL A 43 -11.17 49.52 25.06
N ASN A 44 -11.64 50.71 25.42
CA ASN A 44 -12.65 50.89 26.46
C ASN A 44 -13.99 50.36 25.92
N PRO A 45 -14.66 49.36 26.55
CA PRO A 45 -15.90 48.78 26.05
C PRO A 45 -17.07 49.77 25.93
N ASN A 46 -17.07 50.84 26.73
CA ASN A 46 -18.09 51.88 26.70
C ASN A 46 -18.03 52.75 25.46
N LEU A 47 -16.88 52.81 24.81
CA LEU A 47 -16.62 53.59 23.58
C LEU A 47 -16.67 52.73 22.33
N TRP A 48 -17.30 51.56 22.39
CA TRP A 48 -17.38 50.62 21.27
C TRP A 48 -18.78 50.53 20.67
N ASP A 49 -18.90 50.84 19.38
CA ASP A 49 -20.10 50.58 18.60
C ASP A 49 -20.13 49.07 18.17
N THR A 50 -21.03 48.33 18.78
CA THR A 50 -21.17 46.89 18.52
C THR A 50 -21.69 46.59 17.12
N LYS A 51 -22.57 47.49 16.55
CA LYS A 51 -23.12 47.33 15.21
C LYS A 51 -22.10 47.69 14.13
N GLY A 52 -21.40 48.81 14.30
CA GLY A 52 -20.39 49.27 13.36
C GLY A 52 -19.03 48.51 13.49
N GLY A 53 -18.79 47.80 14.61
CA GLY A 53 -17.54 47.12 14.85
C GLY A 53 -16.34 48.06 14.93
N ARG A 54 -16.52 49.26 15.56
CA ARG A 54 -15.53 50.33 15.67
C ARG A 54 -15.71 51.19 16.92
N MET A 55 -14.70 52.00 17.24
CA MET A 55 -14.80 52.94 18.36
C MET A 55 -15.69 54.13 17.99
N THR A 56 -16.50 54.59 18.96
CA THR A 56 -17.29 55.83 18.88
C THR A 56 -16.47 57.07 19.26
N GLY A 57 -16.88 58.26 18.78
CA GLY A 57 -16.24 59.52 19.08
C GLY A 57 -15.10 59.92 18.13
N LYS A 58 -14.59 61.14 18.34
CA LYS A 58 -13.55 61.77 17.49
C LYS A 58 -12.22 61.93 18.22
N SER A 59 -12.01 61.23 19.33
CA SER A 59 -10.73 61.26 20.06
C SER A 59 -9.60 60.72 19.18
N MET A 60 -8.36 61.20 19.40
CA MET A 60 -7.18 60.69 18.67
C MET A 60 -7.05 59.16 18.77
N GLN A 61 -7.34 58.60 19.95
CA GLN A 61 -7.33 57.15 20.17
C GLN A 61 -8.39 56.45 19.31
N ALA A 62 -9.64 56.97 19.26
CA ALA A 62 -10.70 56.40 18.44
C ALA A 62 -10.35 56.44 16.95
N LEU A 63 -9.80 57.54 16.48
CA LEU A 63 -9.34 57.71 15.09
C LEU A 63 -8.22 56.75 14.74
N GLU A 64 -7.23 56.55 15.63
CA GLU A 64 -6.12 55.61 15.39
C GLU A 64 -6.59 54.16 15.34
N VAL A 65 -7.42 53.75 16.31
CA VAL A 65 -7.98 52.38 16.35
C VAL A 65 -8.81 52.13 15.10
N ASN A 66 -9.73 53.04 14.75
CA ASN A 66 -10.57 52.87 13.57
C ASN A 66 -9.74 52.83 12.28
N ARG A 67 -8.71 53.66 12.13
CA ARG A 67 -7.77 53.60 11.01
C ARG A 67 -7.05 52.24 10.90
N LYS A 68 -6.62 51.65 12.04
CA LYS A 68 -6.01 50.33 12.08
C LYS A 68 -7.00 49.24 11.65
N LEU A 69 -8.25 49.30 12.13
CA LEU A 69 -9.31 48.34 11.72
C LEU A 69 -9.62 48.43 10.22
N ASP A 70 -9.71 49.64 9.67
CA ASP A 70 -9.94 49.85 8.24
C ASP A 70 -8.78 49.32 7.39
N LYS A 71 -7.52 49.56 7.81
CA LYS A 71 -6.34 48.95 7.16
C LYS A 71 -6.39 47.41 7.19
N MET A 72 -6.76 46.80 8.32
CA MET A 72 -6.91 45.35 8.44
C MET A 72 -8.00 44.84 7.50
N ARG A 73 -9.15 45.52 7.43
CA ARG A 73 -10.26 45.16 6.52
C ARG A 73 -9.80 45.16 5.05
N VAL A 74 -9.11 46.23 4.64
CA VAL A 74 -8.58 46.34 3.27
C VAL A 74 -7.58 45.23 2.96
N SER A 75 -6.63 44.96 3.90
CA SER A 75 -5.63 43.91 3.73
C SER A 75 -6.28 42.53 3.63
N ILE A 76 -7.27 42.19 4.49
CA ILE A 76 -7.98 40.92 4.48
C ILE A 76 -8.76 40.77 3.16
N SER A 77 -9.44 41.83 2.70
CA SER A 77 -10.18 41.81 1.43
C SER A 77 -9.25 41.61 0.23
N LYS A 78 -8.05 42.20 0.25
CA LYS A 78 -7.04 41.99 -0.79
C LYS A 78 -6.59 40.54 -0.83
N HIS A 79 -6.23 39.93 0.32
CA HIS A 79 -5.85 38.52 0.37
C HIS A 79 -6.99 37.58 -0.04
N TYR A 80 -8.25 37.91 0.33
CA TYR A 80 -9.40 37.14 -0.14
C TYR A 80 -9.50 37.15 -1.67
N GLN A 81 -9.34 38.32 -2.31
CA GLN A 81 -9.38 38.43 -3.76
C GLN A 81 -8.19 37.71 -4.42
N GLU A 82 -6.98 37.88 -3.93
CA GLU A 82 -5.78 37.19 -4.42
C GLU A 82 -5.92 35.66 -4.38
N ILE A 83 -6.56 35.12 -3.30
CA ILE A 83 -6.79 33.69 -3.17
C ILE A 83 -7.88 33.23 -4.15
N ILE A 84 -8.97 34.00 -4.33
CA ILE A 84 -10.02 33.68 -5.35
C ILE A 84 -9.43 33.63 -6.76
N ASP A 85 -8.62 34.62 -7.11
CA ASP A 85 -8.04 34.73 -8.44
C ASP A 85 -7.04 33.61 -8.73
N ARG A 86 -6.37 33.11 -7.69
CA ARG A 86 -5.39 32.01 -7.78
C ARG A 86 -6.02 30.62 -7.65
N ASP A 87 -6.88 30.45 -6.66
CA ASP A 87 -7.45 29.18 -6.23
C ASP A 87 -8.98 29.30 -6.27
N ASN A 88 -9.67 28.60 -7.10
CA ASN A 88 -11.16 28.64 -7.18
C ASN A 88 -11.88 28.24 -5.86
N PHE A 89 -11.14 27.95 -4.80
CA PHE A 89 -11.65 27.60 -3.47
C PHE A 89 -11.00 28.46 -2.40
N VAL A 90 -11.83 29.15 -1.61
CA VAL A 90 -11.40 30.02 -0.49
C VAL A 90 -12.06 29.53 0.79
N SER A 91 -11.29 29.41 1.88
CA SER A 91 -11.82 29.20 3.24
C SER A 91 -11.43 30.36 4.14
N ALA A 92 -12.20 30.58 5.21
CA ALA A 92 -11.89 31.64 6.19
C ALA A 92 -10.50 31.49 6.81
N ASP A 93 -10.02 30.24 7.02
CA ASP A 93 -8.68 29.97 7.54
C ASP A 93 -7.58 30.31 6.54
N LYS A 94 -7.78 30.05 5.24
CA LYS A 94 -6.81 30.47 4.20
C LYS A 94 -6.61 32.00 4.23
N VAL A 95 -7.70 32.74 4.24
CA VAL A 95 -7.68 34.21 4.26
C VAL A 95 -7.02 34.72 5.54
N LYS A 96 -7.36 34.15 6.71
CA LYS A 96 -6.73 34.50 7.99
C LYS A 96 -5.23 34.23 7.96
N ASN A 97 -4.81 33.06 7.47
CA ASN A 97 -3.39 32.67 7.44
C ASN A 97 -2.57 33.57 6.49
N ALA A 98 -3.13 33.92 5.33
CA ALA A 98 -2.52 34.89 4.41
C ALA A 98 -2.35 36.26 5.08
N PHE A 99 -3.42 36.78 5.69
CA PHE A 99 -3.40 38.05 6.40
C PHE A 99 -2.38 38.09 7.56
N LEU A 100 -2.24 37.00 8.32
CA LEU A 100 -1.29 36.88 9.44
C LEU A 100 0.14 36.54 8.99
N GLY A 101 0.41 36.38 7.70
CA GLY A 101 1.70 35.96 7.17
C GLY A 101 2.04 34.50 7.53
N LEU A 102 1.05 33.69 7.88
CA LEU A 102 1.21 32.28 8.26
C LEU A 102 1.16 31.35 7.03
N GLU A 103 0.88 31.90 5.86
CA GLU A 103 0.77 31.13 4.60
C GLU A 103 2.07 30.34 4.31
N TYR A 104 3.23 30.92 4.63
CA TYR A 104 4.54 30.26 4.52
C TYR A 104 4.78 29.14 5.55
N ARG A 105 3.93 29.03 6.58
CA ARG A 105 4.02 27.98 7.63
C ARG A 105 2.96 26.89 7.48
N CYS A 106 2.05 27.01 6.53
CA CYS A 106 1.06 25.98 6.30
C CYS A 106 1.68 24.84 5.50
N HIS A 107 1.80 23.69 6.14
CA HIS A 107 2.18 22.47 5.46
C HIS A 107 1.02 22.00 4.58
N THR A 108 1.30 21.83 3.29
CA THR A 108 0.31 21.42 2.29
C THR A 108 0.57 19.98 1.83
N LEU A 109 -0.46 19.33 1.34
CA LEU A 109 -0.41 17.92 0.97
C LEU A 109 0.61 17.66 -0.14
N MET A 110 0.62 18.49 -1.19
CA MET A 110 1.54 18.29 -2.31
C MET A 110 3.00 18.52 -1.91
N LYS A 111 3.29 19.48 -1.03
CA LYS A 111 4.66 19.64 -0.50
C LYS A 111 5.15 18.42 0.26
N VAL A 112 4.28 17.78 1.07
CA VAL A 112 4.63 16.52 1.76
C VAL A 112 4.92 15.40 0.76
N TYR A 113 4.11 15.29 -0.30
CA TYR A 113 4.32 14.31 -1.37
C TYR A 113 5.62 14.56 -2.15
N GLU A 114 5.90 15.81 -2.52
CA GLU A 114 7.10 16.20 -3.25
C GLU A 114 8.36 15.90 -2.45
N GLN A 115 8.39 16.28 -1.18
CA GLN A 115 9.49 15.96 -0.28
C GLN A 115 9.71 14.44 -0.16
N SER A 116 8.62 13.68 0.03
CA SER A 116 8.69 12.21 0.12
C SER A 116 9.13 11.56 -1.18
N ARG A 117 8.72 12.08 -2.33
CA ARG A 117 9.15 11.64 -3.64
C ARG A 117 10.65 11.87 -3.85
N ASP A 118 11.13 13.06 -3.51
CA ASP A 118 12.53 13.45 -3.70
C ASP A 118 13.46 12.66 -2.78
N GLU A 119 13.04 12.39 -1.54
CA GLU A 119 13.77 11.49 -0.65
C GLU A 119 13.79 10.05 -1.16
N MET A 120 12.64 9.57 -1.65
CA MET A 120 12.56 8.23 -2.22
C MET A 120 13.42 8.09 -3.49
N GLU A 121 13.53 9.16 -4.29
CA GLU A 121 14.43 9.21 -5.44
C GLU A 121 15.90 9.13 -5.02
N LYS A 122 16.30 9.86 -3.98
CA LYS A 122 17.64 9.78 -3.41
C LYS A 122 17.96 8.37 -2.91
N GLN A 123 17.04 7.75 -2.17
CA GLN A 123 17.18 6.37 -1.69
C GLN A 123 17.25 5.36 -2.84
N TYR A 124 16.51 5.57 -3.91
CA TYR A 124 16.59 4.73 -5.11
C TYR A 124 17.96 4.88 -5.79
N LYS A 125 18.45 6.10 -6.01
CA LYS A 125 19.76 6.36 -6.61
C LYS A 125 20.91 5.78 -5.78
N ALA A 126 20.76 5.74 -4.46
CA ALA A 126 21.70 5.11 -3.52
C ALA A 126 21.56 3.56 -3.45
N GLY A 127 20.68 2.94 -4.23
CA GLY A 127 20.46 1.48 -4.21
C GLY A 127 19.70 0.96 -2.98
N MET A 128 19.24 1.83 -2.07
CA MET A 128 18.52 1.46 -0.84
C MET A 128 17.07 1.02 -1.11
N LYS A 129 16.48 1.49 -2.20
CA LYS A 129 15.09 1.19 -2.59
C LYS A 129 15.01 0.76 -4.04
N SER A 130 14.03 -0.08 -4.36
CA SER A 130 13.81 -0.53 -5.74
C SER A 130 13.15 0.55 -6.60
N LEU A 131 13.41 0.51 -7.92
CA LEU A 131 12.73 1.34 -8.91
C LEU A 131 11.20 1.22 -8.82
N SER A 132 10.70 0.03 -8.56
CA SER A 132 9.25 -0.22 -8.44
C SER A 132 8.64 0.54 -7.24
N THR A 133 9.37 0.65 -6.12
CA THR A 133 8.94 1.43 -4.96
C THR A 133 8.92 2.92 -5.28
N PHE A 134 10.00 3.47 -5.84
CA PHE A 134 10.06 4.87 -6.28
C PHE A 134 8.95 5.21 -7.27
N THR A 135 8.72 4.35 -8.27
CA THR A 135 7.67 4.55 -9.28
C THR A 135 6.28 4.66 -8.66
N LYS A 136 5.96 3.86 -7.64
CA LYS A 136 4.67 3.95 -6.93
C LYS A 136 4.49 5.29 -6.23
N TYR A 137 5.53 5.83 -5.60
CA TYR A 137 5.47 7.15 -4.97
C TYR A 137 5.29 8.26 -5.99
N ARG A 138 6.02 8.19 -7.12
CA ARG A 138 5.89 9.15 -8.23
C ARG A 138 4.48 9.17 -8.82
N ILE A 139 3.91 7.98 -9.08
CA ILE A 139 2.53 7.85 -9.60
C ILE A 139 1.52 8.33 -8.56
N GLY A 140 1.71 7.99 -7.27
CA GLY A 140 0.83 8.44 -6.19
C GLY A 140 0.79 9.96 -6.07
N CYS A 141 1.94 10.62 -6.15
CA CYS A 141 2.03 12.09 -6.17
C CYS A 141 1.27 12.68 -7.37
N ALA A 142 1.44 12.11 -8.57
CA ALA A 142 0.73 12.57 -9.77
C ALA A 142 -0.78 12.40 -9.63
N TYR A 143 -1.26 11.25 -9.14
CA TYR A 143 -2.70 11.00 -8.97
C TYR A 143 -3.35 11.94 -7.96
N VAL A 144 -2.66 12.27 -6.85
CA VAL A 144 -3.19 13.25 -5.90
C VAL A 144 -3.26 14.64 -6.52
N GLY A 145 -2.23 15.07 -7.28
CA GLY A 145 -2.25 16.34 -8.00
C GLY A 145 -3.38 16.43 -9.02
N GLU A 146 -3.59 15.38 -9.81
CA GLU A 146 -4.71 15.31 -10.77
C GLU A 146 -6.07 15.31 -10.07
N PHE A 147 -6.20 14.60 -8.94
CA PHE A 147 -7.43 14.60 -8.15
C PHE A 147 -7.76 15.99 -7.59
N LEU A 148 -6.76 16.68 -7.02
CA LEU A 148 -6.94 18.06 -6.54
C LEU A 148 -7.40 18.98 -7.66
N GLN A 149 -6.80 18.88 -8.84
CA GLN A 149 -7.15 19.71 -9.98
C GLN A 149 -8.55 19.40 -10.53
N SER A 150 -8.89 18.11 -10.67
CA SER A 150 -10.18 17.70 -11.29
C SER A 150 -11.36 17.88 -10.35
N HIS A 151 -11.21 17.56 -9.06
CA HIS A 151 -12.31 17.51 -8.10
C HIS A 151 -12.46 18.80 -7.28
N TYR A 152 -11.34 19.41 -6.89
CA TYR A 152 -11.34 20.65 -6.08
C TYR A 152 -10.94 21.89 -6.86
N ARG A 153 -10.44 21.77 -8.10
CA ARG A 153 -9.93 22.86 -8.95
C ARG A 153 -8.82 23.69 -8.27
N VAL A 154 -8.02 23.06 -7.43
CA VAL A 154 -6.86 23.64 -6.73
C VAL A 154 -5.58 22.90 -7.09
N LYS A 155 -4.43 23.56 -6.97
CA LYS A 155 -3.13 22.92 -7.17
C LYS A 155 -2.63 22.20 -5.93
N ASP A 156 -3.07 22.63 -4.75
CA ASP A 156 -2.65 22.08 -3.46
C ASP A 156 -3.70 22.38 -2.38
N ILE A 157 -3.65 21.66 -1.26
CA ILE A 157 -4.58 21.80 -0.13
C ILE A 157 -3.79 21.74 1.18
N THR A 158 -4.22 22.52 2.19
CA THR A 158 -3.56 22.46 3.50
C THR A 158 -3.90 21.15 4.21
N LEU A 159 -2.95 20.63 5.00
CA LEU A 159 -3.18 19.38 5.76
C LEU A 159 -4.38 19.47 6.71
N LYS A 160 -4.71 20.66 7.20
CA LYS A 160 -5.83 20.90 8.12
C LYS A 160 -7.21 20.81 7.46
N GLU A 161 -7.28 20.99 6.14
CA GLU A 161 -8.51 20.90 5.36
C GLU A 161 -8.86 19.45 4.98
N LEU A 162 -7.93 18.51 5.22
CA LEU A 162 -8.15 17.10 4.93
C LEU A 162 -9.20 16.50 5.88
N SER A 163 -10.09 15.71 5.31
CA SER A 163 -11.24 15.12 6.02
C SER A 163 -11.57 13.73 5.49
N LEU A 164 -12.41 12.98 6.20
CA LEU A 164 -12.85 11.67 5.74
C LEU A 164 -13.47 11.68 4.31
N PRO A 165 -14.31 12.65 3.93
CA PRO A 165 -14.79 12.77 2.54
C PRO A 165 -13.66 12.90 1.52
N PHE A 166 -12.54 13.55 1.85
CA PHE A 166 -11.41 13.69 0.93
C PHE A 166 -10.85 12.32 0.50
N ILE A 167 -10.55 11.43 1.45
CA ILE A 167 -9.99 10.11 1.12
C ILE A 167 -11.00 9.21 0.42
N THR A 168 -12.30 9.31 0.75
CA THR A 168 -13.38 8.57 0.08
C THR A 168 -13.55 9.03 -1.38
N ASN A 169 -13.52 10.34 -1.63
CA ASN A 169 -13.58 10.88 -2.99
C ASN A 169 -12.32 10.54 -3.78
N TYR A 170 -11.14 10.52 -3.13
CA TYR A 170 -9.91 10.08 -3.77
C TYR A 170 -9.96 8.60 -4.16
N GLU A 171 -10.50 7.71 -3.31
CA GLU A 171 -10.75 6.31 -3.68
C GLU A 171 -11.66 6.22 -4.92
N THR A 172 -12.75 6.98 -4.93
CA THR A 172 -13.70 7.03 -6.04
C THR A 172 -13.02 7.47 -7.33
N PHE A 173 -12.24 8.56 -7.30
CA PHE A 173 -11.43 9.02 -8.42
C PHE A 173 -10.48 7.94 -8.94
N LEU A 174 -9.77 7.25 -8.05
CA LEU A 174 -8.85 6.16 -8.46
C LEU A 174 -9.59 5.01 -9.15
N ARG A 175 -10.81 4.69 -8.72
CA ARG A 175 -11.59 3.58 -9.27
C ARG A 175 -12.32 3.95 -10.57
N ILE A 176 -12.89 5.14 -10.65
CA ILE A 176 -13.73 5.59 -11.78
C ILE A 176 -12.86 6.27 -12.84
N ASP A 177 -12.15 7.35 -12.49
CA ASP A 177 -11.41 8.14 -13.47
C ASP A 177 -10.12 7.45 -13.90
N LYS A 178 -9.42 6.76 -12.98
CA LYS A 178 -8.20 6.00 -13.29
C LYS A 178 -8.47 4.52 -13.60
N GLN A 179 -9.71 4.04 -13.50
CA GLN A 179 -10.13 2.68 -13.80
C GLN A 179 -9.30 1.60 -13.09
N LEU A 180 -8.84 1.90 -11.86
CA LEU A 180 -8.03 0.97 -11.08
C LEU A 180 -8.92 -0.07 -10.39
N LYS A 181 -8.48 -1.34 -10.41
CA LYS A 181 -9.06 -2.38 -9.55
C LYS A 181 -8.88 -2.01 -8.07
N ILE A 182 -9.79 -2.47 -7.19
CA ILE A 182 -9.79 -2.18 -5.74
C ILE A 182 -8.40 -2.29 -5.13
N ASN A 183 -7.74 -3.44 -5.26
CA ASN A 183 -6.43 -3.65 -4.65
C ASN A 183 -5.35 -2.67 -5.16
N SER A 184 -5.43 -2.26 -6.44
CA SER A 184 -4.52 -1.27 -7.01
C SER A 184 -4.81 0.13 -6.49
N ALA A 185 -6.08 0.51 -6.37
CA ALA A 185 -6.49 1.78 -5.78
C ALA A 185 -6.05 1.88 -4.31
N MET A 186 -6.22 0.80 -3.54
CA MET A 186 -5.80 0.74 -2.13
C MET A 186 -4.29 0.92 -1.92
N VAL A 187 -3.45 0.59 -2.91
CA VAL A 187 -2.00 0.92 -2.84
C VAL A 187 -1.80 2.44 -2.77
N PHE A 188 -2.52 3.20 -3.58
CA PHE A 188 -2.39 4.67 -3.60
C PHE A 188 -3.11 5.34 -2.43
N VAL A 189 -4.21 4.78 -1.95
CA VAL A 189 -4.87 5.22 -0.72
C VAL A 189 -3.95 5.04 0.50
N ARG A 190 -3.26 3.89 0.61
CA ARG A 190 -2.24 3.68 1.66
C ARG A 190 -1.05 4.62 1.52
N ASN A 191 -0.66 4.94 0.28
CA ASN A 191 0.40 5.90 0.02
C ASN A 191 0.00 7.31 0.51
N LEU A 192 -1.24 7.76 0.22
CA LEU A 192 -1.78 9.01 0.76
C LEU A 192 -1.73 9.02 2.30
N ARG A 193 -2.19 7.95 2.94
CA ARG A 193 -2.18 7.87 4.41
C ARG A 193 -0.77 7.86 4.99
N ALA A 194 0.20 7.28 4.30
CA ALA A 194 1.60 7.35 4.71
C ALA A 194 2.11 8.80 4.76
N MET A 195 1.64 9.67 3.85
CA MET A 195 1.94 11.11 3.91
C MET A 195 1.30 11.79 5.12
N ILE A 196 0.10 11.35 5.52
CA ILE A 196 -0.55 11.87 6.73
C ILE A 196 0.20 11.45 7.99
N PHE A 197 0.63 10.19 8.11
CA PHE A 197 1.46 9.75 9.23
C PHE A 197 2.78 10.52 9.29
N ARG A 198 3.44 10.71 8.15
CA ARG A 198 4.62 11.57 8.08
C ARG A 198 4.35 13.00 8.57
N ALA A 199 3.19 13.56 8.24
CA ALA A 199 2.81 14.89 8.71
C ALA A 199 2.54 14.91 10.23
N ILE A 200 2.02 13.83 10.80
CA ILE A 200 1.83 13.67 12.25
C ILE A 200 3.18 13.51 12.95
N ASP A 201 4.07 12.67 12.45
CA ASP A 201 5.41 12.42 13.00
C ASP A 201 6.28 13.71 13.00
N ASN A 202 6.04 14.62 12.06
CA ASN A 202 6.69 15.93 12.01
C ASN A 202 5.89 17.03 12.74
N GLU A 203 4.86 16.70 13.51
CA GLU A 203 4.01 17.64 14.27
C GLU A 203 3.28 18.69 13.39
N TRP A 204 3.17 18.46 12.07
CA TRP A 204 2.43 19.34 11.16
C TRP A 204 0.92 19.11 11.24
N LEU A 205 0.52 17.94 11.74
CA LEU A 205 -0.86 17.53 11.93
C LEU A 205 -1.00 16.83 13.30
N VAL A 206 -2.01 17.21 14.09
CA VAL A 206 -2.19 16.71 15.46
C VAL A 206 -2.82 15.30 15.49
N LYS A 207 -3.68 14.98 14.51
CA LYS A 207 -4.43 13.71 14.47
C LYS A 207 -4.71 13.31 13.02
N ASP A 208 -4.84 12.00 12.80
CA ASP A 208 -5.17 11.44 11.50
C ASP A 208 -6.63 11.80 11.10
N PRO A 209 -6.84 12.61 10.04
CA PRO A 209 -8.17 12.95 9.55
C PRO A 209 -8.90 11.75 8.93
N PHE A 210 -8.17 10.69 8.59
CA PHE A 210 -8.65 9.48 7.95
C PHE A 210 -8.79 8.29 8.89
N ARG A 211 -8.75 8.48 10.20
CA ARG A 211 -8.77 7.40 11.20
C ARG A 211 -9.98 6.46 11.06
N ARG A 212 -11.12 6.97 10.57
CA ARG A 212 -12.37 6.20 10.37
C ARG A 212 -12.45 5.56 8.99
N TYR A 213 -11.45 5.75 8.12
CA TYR A 213 -11.45 5.15 6.80
C TYR A 213 -11.10 3.67 6.88
N GLU A 214 -11.96 2.83 6.31
CA GLU A 214 -11.77 1.38 6.26
C GLU A 214 -11.22 0.95 4.90
N TYR A 215 -10.14 0.18 4.94
CA TYR A 215 -9.52 -0.35 3.72
C TYR A 215 -10.31 -1.53 3.17
N LYS A 216 -10.64 -1.48 1.89
CA LYS A 216 -11.27 -2.57 1.16
C LYS A 216 -10.20 -3.39 0.46
N ASN A 217 -10.22 -4.70 0.64
CA ASN A 217 -9.37 -5.62 -0.10
C ASN A 217 -10.24 -6.70 -0.71
N GLU A 218 -10.05 -6.95 -2.00
CA GLU A 218 -10.63 -8.12 -2.66
C GLU A 218 -9.64 -9.29 -2.55
N GLU A 219 -10.15 -10.44 -2.15
CA GLU A 219 -9.38 -11.67 -2.26
C GLU A 219 -9.09 -11.96 -3.73
N THR A 220 -7.82 -12.13 -4.04
CA THR A 220 -7.40 -12.54 -5.38
C THR A 220 -7.15 -14.04 -5.38
N THR A 221 -7.91 -14.78 -6.19
CA THR A 221 -7.57 -16.16 -6.51
C THR A 221 -6.26 -16.16 -7.29
N ARG A 222 -5.31 -16.95 -6.81
CA ARG A 222 -4.02 -17.11 -7.49
C ARG A 222 -4.08 -18.33 -8.39
N GLU A 223 -3.80 -18.11 -9.66
CA GLU A 223 -3.68 -19.21 -10.61
C GLU A 223 -2.49 -20.08 -10.23
N ILE A 224 -2.68 -21.38 -10.34
CA ILE A 224 -1.68 -22.43 -10.18
C ILE A 224 -1.78 -23.40 -11.36
N LEU A 225 -0.67 -23.99 -11.76
CA LEU A 225 -0.67 -25.09 -12.70
C LEU A 225 -0.95 -26.39 -11.97
N THR A 226 -1.78 -27.24 -12.55
CA THR A 226 -1.97 -28.61 -12.09
C THR A 226 -0.76 -29.47 -12.44
N LYS A 227 -0.67 -30.69 -11.90
CA LYS A 227 0.39 -31.64 -12.24
C LYS A 227 0.38 -31.97 -13.72
N GLU A 228 -0.81 -32.14 -14.30
CA GLU A 228 -1.06 -32.45 -15.72
C GLU A 228 -0.59 -31.27 -16.61
N GLU A 229 -0.88 -30.02 -16.21
CA GLU A 229 -0.41 -28.86 -16.95
C GLU A 229 1.11 -28.68 -16.90
N ILE A 230 1.76 -29.02 -15.76
CA ILE A 230 3.23 -29.05 -15.65
C ILE A 230 3.80 -30.14 -16.56
N HIS A 231 3.21 -31.34 -16.55
CA HIS A 231 3.61 -32.44 -17.41
C HIS A 231 3.46 -32.09 -18.90
N LEU A 232 2.34 -31.49 -19.28
CA LEU A 232 2.10 -31.02 -20.64
C LEU A 232 3.18 -30.01 -21.10
N LEU A 233 3.63 -29.11 -20.21
CA LEU A 233 4.74 -28.20 -20.50
C LEU A 233 6.07 -28.95 -20.73
N MET A 234 6.31 -30.05 -20.01
CA MET A 234 7.51 -30.88 -20.14
C MET A 234 7.51 -31.61 -21.49
N GLU A 235 6.40 -32.19 -21.89
CA GLU A 235 6.30 -33.04 -23.08
C GLU A 235 6.11 -32.29 -24.39
N THR A 236 5.57 -31.05 -24.35
CA THR A 236 5.30 -30.29 -25.57
C THR A 236 6.57 -30.04 -26.37
N PRO A 237 6.66 -30.50 -27.63
CA PRO A 237 7.86 -30.32 -28.45
C PRO A 237 8.05 -28.86 -28.83
N ILE A 238 9.23 -28.34 -28.55
CA ILE A 238 9.62 -26.95 -28.80
C ILE A 238 10.79 -26.90 -29.79
N THR A 239 10.55 -26.38 -30.97
CA THR A 239 11.57 -26.26 -32.02
C THR A 239 12.46 -25.00 -31.88
N ARG A 240 11.91 -23.91 -31.31
CA ARG A 240 12.63 -22.64 -31.17
C ARG A 240 13.50 -22.66 -29.93
N LYS A 241 14.85 -22.60 -30.09
CA LYS A 241 15.84 -22.63 -28.99
C LYS A 241 15.51 -21.66 -27.85
N HIS A 242 15.20 -20.40 -28.17
CA HIS A 242 14.85 -19.40 -27.15
C HIS A 242 13.58 -19.75 -26.34
N MET A 243 12.56 -20.31 -26.99
CA MET A 243 11.33 -20.71 -26.30
C MET A 243 11.56 -21.98 -25.48
N GLY A 244 12.42 -22.90 -25.95
CA GLY A 244 12.84 -24.07 -25.19
C GLY A 244 13.60 -23.68 -23.91
N LEU A 245 14.54 -22.76 -24.02
CA LEU A 245 15.23 -22.21 -22.83
C LEU A 245 14.23 -21.61 -21.82
N VAL A 246 13.32 -20.74 -22.27
CA VAL A 246 12.34 -20.11 -21.36
C VAL A 246 11.40 -21.13 -20.72
N ARG A 247 10.99 -22.20 -21.45
CA ARG A 247 10.24 -23.32 -20.90
C ARG A 247 11.01 -24.03 -19.79
N ASP A 248 12.25 -24.38 -20.03
CA ASP A 248 13.08 -25.13 -19.09
C ASP A 248 13.35 -24.28 -17.82
N LEU A 249 13.62 -22.98 -17.97
CA LEU A 249 13.73 -22.04 -16.86
C LEU A 249 12.42 -21.89 -16.05
N TYR A 250 11.28 -21.92 -16.74
CA TYR A 250 9.98 -21.84 -16.11
C TYR A 250 9.68 -23.10 -15.31
N LEU A 251 9.95 -24.28 -15.89
CA LEU A 251 9.84 -25.57 -15.21
C LEU A 251 10.78 -25.66 -14.03
N PHE A 252 12.02 -25.19 -14.18
CA PHE A 252 12.97 -25.08 -13.06
C PHE A 252 12.35 -24.31 -11.88
N CYS A 253 11.69 -23.17 -12.15
CA CYS A 253 10.97 -22.42 -11.12
C CYS A 253 9.72 -23.15 -10.60
N CYS A 254 9.06 -24.02 -11.39
CA CYS A 254 7.96 -24.85 -10.92
C CYS A 254 8.42 -25.92 -9.92
N PHE A 255 9.69 -26.35 -9.98
CA PHE A 255 10.25 -27.37 -9.09
C PHE A 255 11.17 -26.83 -7.99
N THR A 256 11.51 -25.54 -8.02
CA THR A 256 12.36 -24.90 -6.99
C THR A 256 11.67 -23.75 -6.27
N GLY A 257 10.59 -23.22 -6.82
CA GLY A 257 9.89 -22.08 -6.24
C GLY A 257 10.66 -20.75 -6.34
N LEU A 258 11.78 -20.68 -7.06
CA LEU A 258 12.54 -19.44 -7.22
C LEU A 258 11.71 -18.34 -7.88
N ALA A 259 11.89 -17.10 -7.44
CA ALA A 259 11.39 -15.96 -8.15
C ALA A 259 12.30 -15.64 -9.34
N PHE A 260 11.77 -14.98 -10.38
CA PHE A 260 12.56 -14.66 -11.58
C PHE A 260 13.89 -13.97 -11.29
N ILE A 261 13.90 -13.03 -10.34
CA ILE A 261 15.13 -12.29 -10.02
C ILE A 261 16.18 -13.16 -9.31
N ASP A 262 15.72 -14.11 -8.47
CA ASP A 262 16.57 -15.04 -7.78
C ASP A 262 17.12 -16.07 -8.78
N LEU A 263 16.30 -16.53 -9.75
CA LEU A 263 16.75 -17.36 -10.88
C LEU A 263 17.76 -16.61 -11.77
N TYR A 264 17.50 -15.33 -12.07
CA TYR A 264 18.41 -14.52 -12.91
C TYR A 264 19.78 -14.36 -12.29
N ASN A 265 19.86 -14.26 -10.96
CA ASN A 265 21.10 -14.06 -10.21
C ASN A 265 21.68 -15.37 -9.67
N LEU A 266 21.06 -16.53 -9.94
CA LEU A 266 21.54 -17.82 -9.45
C LEU A 266 22.90 -18.13 -10.04
N LYS A 267 23.89 -18.33 -9.16
CA LYS A 267 25.27 -18.68 -9.52
C LYS A 267 25.63 -20.09 -9.06
N GLU A 268 26.68 -20.65 -9.66
CA GLU A 268 27.19 -21.97 -9.27
C GLU A 268 27.61 -22.02 -7.79
N GLU A 269 28.14 -20.94 -7.22
CA GLU A 269 28.47 -20.81 -5.81
C GLU A 269 27.26 -20.97 -4.85
N ASN A 270 26.04 -20.81 -5.37
CA ASN A 270 24.81 -21.01 -4.60
C ASN A 270 24.37 -22.47 -4.57
N ILE A 271 25.01 -23.35 -5.33
CA ILE A 271 24.74 -24.79 -5.31
C ILE A 271 25.71 -25.43 -4.36
N LYS A 272 25.20 -26.05 -3.29
CA LYS A 272 26.01 -26.65 -2.23
C LYS A 272 25.61 -28.10 -2.00
N THR A 273 26.56 -28.95 -1.73
CA THR A 273 26.31 -30.32 -1.25
C THR A 273 26.28 -30.31 0.27
N PHE A 274 25.22 -30.87 0.88
CA PHE A 274 25.08 -30.95 2.34
C PHE A 274 25.26 -32.38 2.85
N PHE A 275 24.94 -32.61 4.13
CA PHE A 275 25.09 -33.81 4.92
C PHE A 275 24.39 -35.06 4.31
N ASP A 276 23.47 -34.86 3.38
CA ASP A 276 22.69 -35.91 2.72
C ASP A 276 23.20 -36.21 1.31
N ASP A 277 24.43 -35.80 0.98
CA ASP A 277 25.05 -35.88 -0.35
C ASP A 277 24.18 -35.28 -1.48
N GLY A 278 23.14 -34.54 -1.09
CA GLY A 278 22.22 -33.87 -1.99
C GLY A 278 22.69 -32.47 -2.37
N GLU A 279 22.41 -32.08 -3.59
CA GLU A 279 22.62 -30.69 -4.03
C GLU A 279 21.48 -29.81 -3.60
N TRP A 280 21.81 -28.65 -3.04
CA TRP A 280 20.88 -27.65 -2.52
C TRP A 280 21.18 -26.31 -3.12
N ILE A 281 20.12 -25.54 -3.42
CA ILE A 281 20.21 -24.11 -3.70
C ILE A 281 20.14 -23.37 -2.37
N VAL A 282 21.19 -22.60 -2.05
CA VAL A 282 21.29 -21.75 -0.85
C VAL A 282 21.39 -20.30 -1.28
N ILE A 283 20.35 -19.53 -1.06
CA ILE A 283 20.28 -18.12 -1.48
C ILE A 283 19.68 -17.23 -0.42
N HIS A 284 20.11 -15.97 -0.40
CA HIS A 284 19.37 -14.90 0.24
C HIS A 284 18.47 -14.21 -0.79
N ARG A 285 17.16 -14.24 -0.57
CA ARG A 285 16.19 -13.67 -1.51
C ARG A 285 16.42 -12.18 -1.72
N GLN A 286 16.55 -11.75 -2.96
CA GLN A 286 16.82 -10.35 -3.28
C GLN A 286 15.73 -9.39 -2.77
N LYS A 287 14.48 -9.83 -2.72
CA LYS A 287 13.36 -8.97 -2.29
C LYS A 287 13.26 -8.79 -0.77
N THR A 288 13.62 -9.81 0.01
CA THR A 288 13.37 -9.87 1.46
C THR A 288 14.62 -10.03 2.31
N GLY A 289 15.75 -10.37 1.70
CA GLY A 289 16.99 -10.72 2.40
C GLY A 289 16.87 -12.01 3.24
N THR A 290 15.78 -12.77 3.10
CA THR A 290 15.55 -14.01 3.83
C THR A 290 16.28 -15.15 3.15
N GLU A 291 16.92 -16.02 3.92
CA GLU A 291 17.52 -17.25 3.44
C GLU A 291 16.45 -18.21 2.91
N ALA A 292 16.79 -18.95 1.86
CA ALA A 292 15.95 -19.97 1.27
C ALA A 292 16.84 -21.14 0.83
N ASP A 293 16.61 -22.31 1.45
CA ASP A 293 17.32 -23.55 1.19
C ASP A 293 16.40 -24.52 0.47
N ILE A 294 16.77 -24.89 -0.74
CA ILE A 294 15.91 -25.68 -1.62
C ILE A 294 16.70 -26.93 -2.07
N LYS A 295 16.31 -28.11 -1.59
CA LYS A 295 16.89 -29.35 -2.08
C LYS A 295 16.50 -29.57 -3.54
N LEU A 296 17.50 -29.82 -4.39
CA LEU A 296 17.28 -30.07 -5.80
C LEU A 296 16.73 -31.48 -6.05
N LEU A 297 15.61 -31.54 -6.73
CA LEU A 297 15.07 -32.77 -7.29
C LEU A 297 15.81 -33.12 -8.58
N ASP A 298 15.66 -34.35 -9.06
CA ASP A 298 16.40 -34.84 -10.25
C ASP A 298 16.08 -34.05 -11.53
N TYR A 299 14.83 -33.66 -11.72
CA TYR A 299 14.46 -32.91 -12.93
C TYR A 299 15.11 -31.50 -12.99
N PRO A 300 15.09 -30.68 -11.95
CA PRO A 300 15.90 -29.44 -11.91
C PRO A 300 17.39 -29.65 -12.15
N LYS A 301 17.99 -30.75 -11.63
CA LYS A 301 19.40 -31.08 -11.88
C LYS A 301 19.67 -31.34 -13.36
N GLN A 302 18.79 -32.09 -14.04
CA GLN A 302 18.90 -32.31 -15.48
C GLN A 302 18.83 -31.00 -16.29
N ILE A 303 17.96 -30.07 -15.87
CA ILE A 303 17.91 -28.74 -16.51
C ILE A 303 19.22 -27.99 -16.27
N MET A 304 19.77 -28.00 -15.08
CA MET A 304 21.04 -27.34 -14.78
C MET A 304 22.17 -27.92 -15.63
N GLU A 305 22.28 -29.25 -15.70
CA GLU A 305 23.31 -29.91 -16.51
C GLU A 305 23.22 -29.55 -17.99
N LYS A 306 22.00 -29.45 -18.53
CA LYS A 306 21.76 -29.06 -19.94
C LYS A 306 22.32 -27.68 -20.29
N TYR A 307 22.41 -26.76 -19.32
CA TYR A 307 22.85 -25.39 -19.51
C TYR A 307 24.21 -25.09 -18.87
N ARG A 308 24.87 -26.11 -18.29
CA ARG A 308 26.18 -25.98 -17.63
C ARG A 308 27.22 -25.40 -18.60
N GLY A 309 28.00 -24.44 -18.11
CA GLY A 309 29.09 -23.81 -18.85
C GLY A 309 28.71 -22.84 -19.95
N LEU A 310 27.41 -22.56 -20.16
CA LEU A 310 26.95 -21.57 -21.14
C LEU A 310 27.12 -20.12 -20.68
N CYS A 311 27.27 -19.88 -19.37
CA CYS A 311 27.47 -18.57 -18.79
C CYS A 311 28.92 -18.38 -18.37
N LYS A 312 29.57 -17.28 -18.83
CA LYS A 312 30.97 -16.95 -18.47
C LYS A 312 31.09 -16.17 -17.14
N ASP A 313 29.98 -15.69 -16.61
CA ASP A 313 29.89 -14.84 -15.42
C ASP A 313 29.53 -15.61 -14.14
N GLY A 314 29.65 -16.94 -14.15
CA GLY A 314 29.37 -17.83 -13.02
C GLY A 314 27.87 -18.04 -12.76
N ARG A 315 26.98 -17.53 -13.58
CA ARG A 315 25.54 -17.83 -13.49
C ARG A 315 25.24 -19.24 -13.97
N VAL A 316 24.28 -19.90 -13.33
CA VAL A 316 23.83 -21.24 -13.71
C VAL A 316 23.12 -21.23 -15.07
N PHE A 317 22.36 -20.16 -15.38
CA PHE A 317 21.53 -20.08 -16.58
C PHE A 317 21.74 -18.81 -17.40
N PRO A 318 21.70 -18.88 -18.73
CA PRO A 318 21.68 -17.71 -19.63
C PRO A 318 20.27 -17.12 -19.70
N VAL A 319 19.79 -16.51 -18.59
CA VAL A 319 18.39 -16.03 -18.44
C VAL A 319 18.16 -14.82 -19.35
N PRO A 320 17.18 -14.89 -20.30
CA PRO A 320 16.85 -13.76 -21.16
C PRO A 320 16.18 -12.61 -20.40
N PRO A 321 16.12 -11.39 -20.99
CA PRO A 321 15.44 -10.26 -20.38
C PRO A 321 13.98 -10.58 -20.03
N TYR A 322 13.51 -10.09 -18.88
CA TYR A 322 12.18 -10.38 -18.30
C TYR A 322 11.02 -10.26 -19.29
N ARG A 323 10.99 -9.14 -20.07
CA ARG A 323 9.95 -8.91 -21.10
C ARG A 323 9.95 -9.94 -22.22
N SER A 324 11.15 -10.42 -22.60
CA SER A 324 11.30 -11.48 -23.61
C SER A 324 10.75 -12.79 -23.10
N CYS A 325 11.09 -13.15 -21.85
CA CYS A 325 10.55 -14.32 -21.18
C CYS A 325 9.03 -14.31 -21.13
N LEU A 326 8.40 -13.21 -20.71
CA LEU A 326 6.93 -13.09 -20.64
C LEU A 326 6.26 -13.30 -22.01
N ARG A 327 6.85 -12.75 -23.08
CA ARG A 327 6.33 -12.99 -24.45
C ARG A 327 6.42 -14.47 -24.85
N SER A 328 7.51 -15.13 -24.51
CA SER A 328 7.70 -16.55 -24.76
C SER A 328 6.77 -17.42 -23.93
N LEU A 329 6.57 -17.11 -22.65
CA LEU A 329 5.60 -17.81 -21.79
C LEU A 329 4.17 -17.69 -22.31
N LYS A 330 3.75 -16.52 -22.78
CA LYS A 330 2.44 -16.33 -23.41
C LYS A 330 2.24 -17.21 -24.65
N ARG A 331 3.29 -17.33 -25.50
CA ARG A 331 3.26 -18.20 -26.69
C ARG A 331 3.29 -19.67 -26.31
N LEU A 332 4.07 -20.02 -25.28
CA LEU A 332 4.15 -21.38 -24.74
C LEU A 332 2.80 -21.85 -24.20
N GLY A 333 2.11 -21.06 -23.37
CA GLY A 333 0.78 -21.37 -22.87
C GLY A 333 -0.22 -21.67 -24.01
N LYS A 334 -0.23 -20.81 -25.04
CA LYS A 334 -1.06 -21.06 -26.22
C LYS A 334 -0.70 -22.36 -26.95
N LYS A 335 0.59 -22.67 -27.09
CA LYS A 335 1.05 -23.89 -27.77
C LYS A 335 0.68 -25.16 -26.99
N CYS A 336 0.73 -25.10 -25.67
CA CYS A 336 0.36 -26.19 -24.78
C CYS A 336 -1.16 -26.27 -24.48
N GLY A 337 -1.98 -25.36 -25.04
CA GLY A 337 -3.43 -25.36 -24.74
C GLY A 337 -3.76 -24.93 -23.29
N ILE A 338 -2.80 -24.33 -22.55
CA ILE A 338 -3.01 -23.86 -21.19
C ILE A 338 -3.70 -22.51 -21.23
N THR A 339 -4.91 -22.42 -20.67
CA THR A 339 -5.72 -21.19 -20.66
C THR A 339 -5.27 -20.20 -19.60
N LYS A 340 -4.63 -20.69 -18.53
CA LYS A 340 -4.10 -19.87 -17.44
C LYS A 340 -2.90 -19.02 -17.91
N PRO A 341 -2.76 -17.78 -17.42
CA PRO A 341 -1.62 -16.94 -17.78
C PRO A 341 -0.33 -17.46 -17.16
N LEU A 342 0.61 -17.93 -17.97
CA LEU A 342 1.93 -18.32 -17.48
C LEU A 342 2.72 -17.10 -17.07
N SER A 343 3.07 -17.02 -15.79
CA SER A 343 3.93 -15.99 -15.20
C SER A 343 4.87 -16.60 -14.16
N TRP A 344 5.99 -15.95 -13.89
CA TRP A 344 6.96 -16.40 -12.88
C TRP A 344 6.37 -16.52 -11.47
N HIS A 345 5.28 -15.80 -11.18
CA HIS A 345 4.55 -15.98 -9.92
C HIS A 345 3.70 -17.25 -9.93
N VAL A 346 3.11 -17.58 -11.08
CA VAL A 346 2.35 -18.83 -11.23
C VAL A 346 3.26 -20.04 -11.05
N SER A 347 4.49 -20.05 -11.61
CA SER A 347 5.42 -21.16 -11.37
C SER A 347 5.74 -21.36 -9.89
N ARG A 348 6.01 -20.27 -9.18
CA ARG A 348 6.27 -20.33 -7.73
C ARG A 348 5.04 -20.74 -6.92
N HIS A 349 3.84 -20.31 -7.32
CA HIS A 349 2.59 -20.77 -6.70
C HIS A 349 2.33 -22.26 -6.95
N SER A 350 2.64 -22.72 -8.16
CA SER A 350 2.53 -24.13 -8.54
C SER A 350 3.52 -25.00 -7.77
N PHE A 351 4.77 -24.53 -7.55
CA PHE A 351 5.72 -25.18 -6.64
C PHE A 351 5.11 -25.37 -5.26
N ALA A 352 4.64 -24.28 -4.63
CA ALA A 352 4.09 -24.34 -3.29
C ALA A 352 2.90 -25.30 -3.19
N THR A 353 1.96 -25.20 -4.13
CA THR A 353 0.70 -25.96 -4.06
C THR A 353 0.82 -27.34 -4.71
N SER A 354 1.12 -27.39 -6.03
CA SER A 354 1.02 -28.63 -6.82
C SER A 354 2.22 -29.56 -6.61
N VAL A 355 3.42 -29.00 -6.37
CA VAL A 355 4.64 -29.79 -6.16
C VAL A 355 4.85 -30.14 -4.68
N CYS A 356 4.65 -29.19 -3.76
CA CYS A 356 4.94 -29.44 -2.33
C CYS A 356 3.70 -29.83 -1.52
N LEU A 357 2.75 -28.91 -1.31
CA LEU A 357 1.62 -29.14 -0.40
C LEU A 357 0.70 -30.30 -0.83
N SER A 358 0.46 -30.48 -2.14
CA SER A 358 -0.33 -31.61 -2.66
C SER A 358 0.37 -32.96 -2.51
N ASN A 359 1.67 -32.97 -2.27
CA ASN A 359 2.44 -34.19 -2.02
C ASN A 359 2.80 -34.37 -0.53
N GLY A 360 2.17 -33.60 0.37
CA GLY A 360 2.30 -33.81 1.81
C GLY A 360 3.46 -33.09 2.47
N VAL A 361 4.19 -32.21 1.75
CA VAL A 361 5.24 -31.39 2.39
C VAL A 361 4.59 -30.42 3.38
N PRO A 362 5.05 -30.36 4.64
CA PRO A 362 4.51 -29.44 5.64
C PRO A 362 4.62 -27.97 5.20
N ILE A 363 3.64 -27.15 5.59
CA ILE A 363 3.58 -25.74 5.17
C ILE A 363 4.76 -24.93 5.70
N GLU A 364 5.30 -25.28 6.86
CA GLU A 364 6.47 -24.68 7.48
C GLU A 364 7.72 -24.92 6.61
N THR A 365 7.88 -26.15 6.13
CA THR A 365 8.96 -26.53 5.21
C THR A 365 8.84 -25.76 3.90
N VAL A 366 7.63 -25.68 3.33
CA VAL A 366 7.38 -24.91 2.11
C VAL A 366 7.66 -23.41 2.35
N SER A 367 7.31 -22.88 3.51
CA SER A 367 7.57 -21.48 3.89
C SER A 367 9.07 -21.18 3.94
N SER A 368 9.87 -22.09 4.51
CA SER A 368 11.33 -22.01 4.55
C SER A 368 11.93 -22.07 3.15
N MET A 369 11.58 -23.10 2.34
CA MET A 369 12.05 -23.23 0.96
C MET A 369 11.71 -21.99 0.11
N LEU A 370 10.56 -21.37 0.35
CA LEU A 370 10.17 -20.14 -0.31
C LEU A 370 10.85 -18.89 0.29
N GLY A 371 11.54 -18.95 1.40
CA GLY A 371 12.15 -17.81 2.10
C GLY A 371 11.10 -16.75 2.48
N HIS A 372 9.98 -17.17 3.07
CA HIS A 372 8.97 -16.25 3.60
C HIS A 372 9.30 -15.90 5.05
N LYS A 373 9.25 -14.60 5.40
CA LYS A 373 9.45 -14.13 6.79
C LYS A 373 8.27 -14.49 7.71
N ASP A 374 7.07 -14.64 7.15
CA ASP A 374 5.85 -14.92 7.88
C ASP A 374 5.10 -16.06 7.14
N ILE A 375 4.76 -17.09 7.88
CA ILE A 375 4.03 -18.26 7.38
C ILE A 375 2.66 -17.89 6.79
N LYS A 376 2.05 -16.78 7.25
CA LYS A 376 0.81 -16.23 6.68
C LYS A 376 0.92 -15.99 5.17
N THR A 377 2.12 -15.67 4.69
CA THR A 377 2.38 -15.53 3.24
C THR A 377 2.25 -16.86 2.51
N THR A 378 2.55 -17.98 3.18
CA THR A 378 2.46 -19.34 2.63
C THR A 378 1.04 -19.89 2.78
N GLN A 379 0.32 -19.52 3.83
CA GLN A 379 -1.07 -19.95 4.08
C GLN A 379 -2.03 -19.61 2.94
N VAL A 380 -1.72 -18.60 2.14
CA VAL A 380 -2.48 -18.26 0.92
C VAL A 380 -2.49 -19.41 -0.09
N TYR A 381 -1.48 -20.31 -0.06
CA TYR A 381 -1.39 -21.51 -0.89
C TYR A 381 -2.07 -22.72 -0.27
N ALA A 382 -2.34 -22.68 1.02
CA ALA A 382 -2.89 -23.79 1.80
C ALA A 382 -4.41 -23.92 1.70
N LYS A 383 -5.03 -23.48 0.57
CA LYS A 383 -6.43 -23.88 0.30
C LYS A 383 -6.42 -25.41 0.16
N ILE A 384 -6.77 -26.07 1.26
CA ILE A 384 -6.86 -27.54 1.34
C ILE A 384 -7.88 -27.97 0.28
N THR A 385 -7.41 -28.70 -0.73
CA THR A 385 -8.31 -29.32 -1.69
C THR A 385 -9.08 -30.44 -0.98
N LYS A 386 -10.34 -30.69 -1.38
CA LYS A 386 -11.14 -31.81 -0.85
C LYS A 386 -10.41 -33.16 -1.01
N GLU A 387 -9.62 -33.31 -2.10
CA GLU A 387 -8.80 -34.50 -2.36
C GLU A 387 -7.67 -34.67 -1.32
N LYS A 388 -7.01 -33.57 -0.90
CA LYS A 388 -6.00 -33.65 0.14
C LYS A 388 -6.63 -33.97 1.49
N LEU A 389 -7.77 -33.33 1.81
CA LEU A 389 -8.51 -33.63 3.04
C LEU A 389 -8.89 -35.11 3.10
N SER A 390 -9.42 -35.67 2.00
CA SER A 390 -9.75 -37.10 1.93
C SER A 390 -8.54 -37.99 2.19
N LYS A 391 -7.40 -37.72 1.50
CA LYS A 391 -6.18 -38.51 1.67
C LYS A 391 -5.57 -38.40 3.08
N ASP A 392 -5.62 -37.23 3.66
CA ASP A 392 -5.09 -37.03 5.03
C ASP A 392 -5.97 -37.74 6.07
N VAL A 393 -7.32 -37.73 5.88
CA VAL A 393 -8.28 -38.47 6.72
C VAL A 393 -8.17 -39.97 6.51
N GLU A 394 -7.98 -40.45 5.28
CA GLU A 394 -7.73 -41.88 4.99
C GLU A 394 -6.46 -42.39 5.70
N LYS A 395 -5.35 -41.63 5.64
CA LYS A 395 -4.12 -41.96 6.39
C LYS A 395 -4.38 -42.00 7.89
N LEU A 396 -5.11 -41.02 8.42
CA LEU A 396 -5.45 -41.00 9.84
C LEU A 396 -6.31 -42.22 10.21
N SER A 397 -7.32 -42.57 9.42
CA SER A 397 -8.13 -43.74 9.62
C SER A 397 -7.28 -45.03 9.65
N GLN A 398 -6.35 -45.18 8.69
CA GLN A 398 -5.43 -46.33 8.67
C GLN A 398 -4.56 -46.43 9.91
N GLN A 399 -4.10 -45.28 10.46
CA GLN A 399 -3.31 -45.23 11.68
C GLN A 399 -4.15 -45.53 12.94
N LEU A 400 -5.44 -45.22 12.92
CA LEU A 400 -6.36 -45.43 14.03
C LEU A 400 -7.06 -46.81 14.01
N ASN A 401 -7.05 -47.54 12.89
CA ASN A 401 -7.70 -48.84 12.78
C ASN A 401 -7.22 -49.86 13.84
N HIS A 402 -5.95 -49.78 14.28
CA HIS A 402 -5.47 -50.61 15.40
C HIS A 402 -6.06 -50.23 16.77
N ILE A 403 -6.57 -48.99 16.93
CA ILE A 403 -7.14 -48.51 18.19
C ILE A 403 -8.62 -48.87 18.27
N GLU A 404 -9.35 -48.89 17.14
CA GLU A 404 -10.77 -49.22 17.08
C GLU A 404 -11.03 -50.71 17.34
N GLU A 405 -10.16 -51.64 16.88
CA GLU A 405 -10.26 -53.06 17.19
C GLU A 405 -10.13 -53.33 18.71
N PHE A 406 -9.41 -52.51 19.47
CA PHE A 406 -9.25 -52.68 20.91
C PHE A 406 -10.42 -52.15 21.75
N THR A 407 -11.16 -51.18 21.28
CA THR A 407 -12.23 -50.48 22.06
C THR A 407 -13.62 -51.06 21.80
N PHE A 408 -13.93 -51.57 20.63
CA PHE A 408 -15.27 -52.12 20.33
C PHE A 408 -15.40 -53.63 20.60
N GLY A 409 -14.30 -54.35 20.68
CA GLY A 409 -14.31 -55.80 20.99
C GLY A 409 -14.75 -56.12 22.46
N ASN A 410 -14.59 -55.16 23.37
CA ASN A 410 -14.92 -55.36 24.81
C ASN A 410 -16.30 -54.87 25.25
N ILE A 411 -17.08 -54.22 24.36
CA ILE A 411 -18.40 -53.69 24.74
C ILE A 411 -19.56 -54.66 24.39
N CYS A 412 -19.31 -55.63 23.52
CA CYS A 412 -20.38 -56.57 23.08
C CYS A 412 -20.49 -57.90 23.86
N SER A 413 -19.64 -58.14 24.93
CA SER A 413 -19.63 -59.45 25.62
C SER A 413 -20.41 -59.48 26.95
N ASP A 414 -20.99 -58.36 27.42
CA ASP A 414 -21.63 -58.36 28.76
C ASP A 414 -23.15 -58.17 28.80
N ASN A 415 -23.89 -58.43 27.72
CA ASN A 415 -25.35 -58.30 27.71
C ASN A 415 -26.13 -59.57 27.30
N THR A 416 -25.66 -60.77 27.74
CA THR A 416 -26.50 -61.97 27.68
C THR A 416 -26.35 -62.80 28.94
N ASN A 417 -26.83 -62.31 30.09
CA ASN A 417 -27.25 -63.19 31.20
C ASN A 417 -28.02 -62.36 32.24
N THR A 418 -29.31 -62.19 32.03
CA THR A 418 -30.31 -62.10 33.12
C THR A 418 -31.71 -62.15 32.50
N LYS A 419 -32.23 -63.40 32.39
CA LYS A 419 -33.67 -63.71 32.53
C LYS A 419 -33.81 -65.23 32.55
N LYS A 420 -33.90 -65.79 33.78
CA LYS A 420 -34.79 -66.89 34.16
C LYS A 420 -34.52 -67.24 35.62
N ALA A 421 -35.34 -66.75 36.55
CA ALA A 421 -36.03 -67.48 37.60
C ALA A 421 -36.94 -66.47 38.34
#